data_4479cadf78f899df8e5262fb66afcf7a
#
_entry.id   4479cadf78f899df8e5262fb66afcf7a
#
_cell.length_a   1.000
_cell.length_b   1.000
_cell.length_c   1.000
_cell.angle_alpha   90.00
_cell.angle_beta   90.00
_cell.angle_gamma   90.00
#
_symmetry.space_group_name_H-M   'P 1'
#
loop_
_entity.id
_entity.type
_entity.pdbx_description
1 polymer ?
#
loop_
_entity_poly.entity_id
_entity_poly.type
_entity_poly.pdbx_seq_one_letter_code
_entity_poly.pdbx_strand_id
1 'polypeptide(L)'
;HEPQNLEEQAISLVGTDIYEKLVKGYTEKQWGRDCRDLPGFIIRRLPVRYTYDNNYFNDPYQGIPVDGYNALIERLFEGCEIRTGVDYLEHRQEYENAAERIVYAGTIDGYFGYQFGNLEYRSLRFETETLNTDNYQGVAVVNYTDRETPFTRIIEHKHFEFGTQEKTVITREYPVNWKPGMEP
;
A
#
# COMPACT_ATOMS: atom_id res chain seq x y z
N HIS A 1 28.89 11.29 -2.57
CA HIS A 1 28.14 12.31 -1.82
C HIS A 1 26.89 11.67 -1.22
N GLU A 2 26.24 12.33 -0.30
CA GLU A 2 24.98 11.85 0.30
C GLU A 2 23.83 12.03 -0.72
N PRO A 3 23.02 10.97 -1.02
CA PRO A 3 21.90 11.06 -1.94
C PRO A 3 20.87 12.10 -1.51
N GLN A 4 20.44 12.96 -2.44
CA GLN A 4 19.51 14.05 -2.19
C GLN A 4 18.04 13.69 -2.52
N ASN A 5 17.82 12.68 -3.37
CA ASN A 5 16.51 12.28 -3.86
C ASN A 5 16.44 10.76 -4.04
N LEU A 6 15.26 10.26 -4.47
CA LEU A 6 15.02 8.83 -4.65
C LEU A 6 15.89 8.23 -5.76
N GLU A 7 16.09 8.93 -6.88
CA GLU A 7 16.95 8.44 -7.97
C GLU A 7 18.37 8.19 -7.50
N GLU A 8 19.00 9.18 -6.88
CA GLU A 8 20.36 9.06 -6.35
C GLU A 8 20.46 7.96 -5.27
N GLN A 9 19.48 7.88 -4.39
CA GLN A 9 19.43 6.83 -3.36
C GLN A 9 19.28 5.45 -3.98
N ALA A 10 18.41 5.25 -4.96
CA ALA A 10 18.22 3.97 -5.63
C ALA A 10 19.49 3.55 -6.40
N ILE A 11 20.07 4.46 -7.18
CA ILE A 11 21.32 4.19 -7.92
C ILE A 11 22.46 3.80 -6.97
N SER A 12 22.56 4.45 -5.80
CA SER A 12 23.57 4.12 -4.80
C SER A 12 23.39 2.72 -4.19
N LEU A 13 22.16 2.21 -4.14
CA LEU A 13 21.84 0.89 -3.56
C LEU A 13 21.96 -0.25 -4.59
N VAL A 14 21.44 -0.07 -5.80
CA VAL A 14 21.27 -1.15 -6.77
C VAL A 14 21.96 -0.90 -8.11
N GLY A 15 22.52 0.28 -8.33
CA GLY A 15 23.12 0.69 -9.59
C GLY A 15 22.11 1.15 -10.64
N THR A 16 22.62 1.80 -11.68
CA THR A 16 21.80 2.48 -12.71
C THR A 16 20.92 1.49 -13.49
N ASP A 17 21.45 0.33 -13.87
CA ASP A 17 20.75 -0.63 -14.71
C ASP A 17 19.49 -1.21 -14.03
N ILE A 18 19.61 -1.60 -12.76
CA ILE A 18 18.47 -2.08 -11.97
C ILE A 18 17.49 -0.94 -11.68
N TYR A 19 17.99 0.24 -11.35
CA TYR A 19 17.14 1.41 -11.14
C TYR A 19 16.27 1.71 -12.36
N GLU A 20 16.86 1.84 -13.55
CA GLU A 20 16.13 2.17 -14.78
C GLU A 20 15.11 1.10 -15.17
N LYS A 21 15.45 -0.20 -15.00
CA LYS A 21 14.59 -1.32 -15.43
C LYS A 21 13.50 -1.69 -14.42
N LEU A 22 13.77 -1.64 -13.13
CA LEU A 22 12.89 -2.23 -12.12
C LEU A 22 12.29 -1.21 -11.14
N VAL A 23 12.89 -0.02 -10.98
CA VAL A 23 12.47 0.93 -9.95
C VAL A 23 11.78 2.15 -10.55
N LYS A 24 12.42 2.79 -11.51
CA LYS A 24 12.03 4.12 -12.02
C LYS A 24 10.59 4.15 -12.55
N GLY A 25 10.29 3.35 -13.56
CA GLY A 25 8.97 3.36 -14.21
C GLY A 25 7.84 3.01 -13.26
N TYR A 26 8.05 2.01 -12.40
CA TYR A 26 7.09 1.66 -11.35
C TYR A 26 6.84 2.80 -10.37
N THR A 27 7.92 3.40 -9.85
CA THR A 27 7.85 4.47 -8.86
C THR A 27 7.19 5.72 -9.41
N GLU A 28 7.57 6.13 -10.62
CA GLU A 28 6.98 7.31 -11.28
C GLU A 28 5.48 7.14 -11.59
N LYS A 29 5.04 5.93 -11.98
CA LYS A 29 3.61 5.61 -12.09
C LYS A 29 2.90 5.73 -10.74
N GLN A 30 3.44 5.09 -9.71
CA GLN A 30 2.83 5.05 -8.38
C GLN A 30 2.69 6.45 -7.77
N TRP A 31 3.73 7.28 -7.88
CA TRP A 31 3.75 8.61 -7.26
C TRP A 31 3.24 9.72 -8.18
N GLY A 32 3.20 9.49 -9.51
CA GLY A 32 2.84 10.51 -10.48
C GLY A 32 3.85 11.65 -10.56
N ARG A 33 5.10 11.42 -10.14
CA ARG A 33 6.22 12.38 -10.09
C ARG A 33 7.51 11.74 -10.56
N ASP A 34 8.43 12.55 -11.06
CA ASP A 34 9.81 12.11 -11.36
C ASP A 34 10.51 11.64 -10.08
N CYS A 35 11.32 10.60 -10.17
CA CYS A 35 12.07 10.07 -9.02
C CYS A 35 13.02 11.11 -8.39
N ARG A 36 13.47 12.11 -9.14
CA ARG A 36 14.28 13.23 -8.63
C ARG A 36 13.52 14.19 -7.73
N ASP A 37 12.20 14.23 -7.83
CA ASP A 37 11.32 15.06 -7.01
C ASP A 37 10.80 14.32 -5.77
N LEU A 38 11.22 13.07 -5.59
CA LEU A 38 10.82 12.22 -4.47
C LEU A 38 11.95 12.07 -3.44
N PRO A 39 11.64 12.05 -2.14
CA PRO A 39 12.65 11.90 -1.10
C PRO A 39 13.27 10.49 -1.08
N GLY A 40 14.56 10.42 -0.83
CA GLY A 40 15.34 9.16 -0.84
C GLY A 40 14.89 8.11 0.17
N PHE A 41 14.22 8.50 1.27
CA PHE A 41 13.76 7.54 2.28
C PHE A 41 12.71 6.54 1.74
N ILE A 42 11.98 6.88 0.68
CA ILE A 42 10.96 6.01 0.08
C ILE A 42 11.56 4.67 -0.36
N ILE A 43 12.75 4.70 -0.97
CA ILE A 43 13.41 3.49 -1.47
C ILE A 43 14.23 2.76 -0.39
N ARG A 44 14.60 3.42 0.71
CA ARG A 44 15.43 2.81 1.77
C ARG A 44 14.78 1.60 2.43
N ARG A 45 13.46 1.48 2.38
CA ARG A 45 12.71 0.35 2.94
C ARG A 45 12.90 -0.96 2.16
N LEU A 46 13.37 -0.91 0.92
CA LEU A 46 13.59 -2.11 0.13
C LEU A 46 14.84 -2.84 0.63
N PRO A 47 14.72 -4.12 1.04
CA PRO A 47 15.88 -4.89 1.49
C PRO A 47 16.76 -5.25 0.29
N VAL A 48 17.93 -4.65 0.21
CA VAL A 48 18.97 -5.06 -0.76
C VAL A 48 19.86 -6.08 -0.07
N ARG A 49 19.85 -7.32 -0.55
CA ARG A 49 20.62 -8.43 0.01
C ARG A 49 21.51 -9.06 -1.07
N TYR A 50 22.69 -9.50 -0.67
CA TYR A 50 23.62 -10.26 -1.52
C TYR A 50 23.59 -11.75 -1.17
N THR A 51 22.40 -12.25 -0.79
CA THR A 51 22.12 -13.64 -0.43
C THR A 51 20.90 -14.13 -1.19
N TYR A 52 20.69 -15.45 -1.27
CA TYR A 52 19.50 -16.07 -1.89
C TYR A 52 18.28 -16.05 -0.95
N ASP A 53 18.05 -14.96 -0.23
CA ASP A 53 16.87 -14.74 0.61
C ASP A 53 15.84 -13.92 -0.17
N ASN A 54 14.72 -14.54 -0.52
CA ASN A 54 13.62 -13.94 -1.29
C ASN A 54 12.55 -13.29 -0.40
N ASN A 55 12.69 -13.31 0.92
CA ASN A 55 11.75 -12.65 1.81
C ASN A 55 11.79 -11.13 1.60
N TYR A 56 10.61 -10.52 1.45
CA TYR A 56 10.53 -9.06 1.34
C TYR A 56 10.85 -8.36 2.67
N PHE A 57 10.37 -8.93 3.79
CA PHE A 57 10.63 -8.42 5.14
C PHE A 57 11.71 -9.23 5.86
N ASN A 58 12.31 -8.63 6.88
CA ASN A 58 13.28 -9.30 7.78
C ASN A 58 12.59 -9.92 9.01
N ASP A 59 11.26 -9.82 9.10
CA ASP A 59 10.50 -10.31 10.24
C ASP A 59 10.49 -11.84 10.28
N PRO A 60 10.69 -12.47 11.45
CA PRO A 60 10.74 -13.93 11.60
C PRO A 60 9.37 -14.60 11.39
N TYR A 61 8.29 -13.85 11.55
CA TYR A 61 6.92 -14.33 11.38
C TYR A 61 6.20 -13.47 10.32
N GLN A 62 5.75 -14.11 9.26
CA GLN A 62 5.06 -13.48 8.15
C GLN A 62 3.91 -14.38 7.70
N GLY A 63 2.74 -13.81 7.43
CA GLY A 63 1.59 -14.60 6.97
C GLY A 63 0.36 -13.76 6.78
N ILE A 64 -0.67 -14.41 6.24
CA ILE A 64 -2.02 -13.89 6.11
C ILE A 64 -2.90 -14.70 7.05
N PRO A 65 -3.78 -14.06 7.87
CA PRO A 65 -4.69 -14.77 8.76
C PRO A 65 -5.60 -15.72 7.97
N VAL A 66 -5.68 -17.00 8.36
CA VAL A 66 -6.48 -18.03 7.69
C VAL A 66 -7.96 -17.65 7.65
N ASP A 67 -8.49 -17.11 8.74
CA ASP A 67 -9.90 -16.69 8.90
C ASP A 67 -10.13 -15.23 8.48
N GLY A 68 -9.16 -14.62 7.79
CA GLY A 68 -9.19 -13.22 7.38
C GLY A 68 -8.86 -12.22 8.49
N TYR A 69 -8.71 -10.96 8.09
CA TYR A 69 -8.29 -9.89 9.01
C TYR A 69 -9.35 -9.52 10.04
N ASN A 70 -10.65 -9.68 9.73
CA ASN A 70 -11.72 -9.36 10.67
C ASN A 70 -11.63 -10.23 11.93
N ALA A 71 -11.42 -11.53 11.79
CA ALA A 71 -11.26 -12.44 12.93
C ALA A 71 -10.03 -12.10 13.79
N LEU A 72 -8.93 -11.65 13.16
CA LEU A 72 -7.76 -11.16 13.87
C LEU A 72 -8.08 -9.89 14.67
N ILE A 73 -8.75 -8.92 14.05
CA ILE A 73 -9.12 -7.65 14.69
C ILE A 73 -10.10 -7.89 15.85
N GLU A 74 -11.11 -8.75 15.68
CA GLU A 74 -12.05 -9.10 16.73
C GLU A 74 -11.34 -9.66 17.98
N ARG A 75 -10.35 -10.56 17.77
CA ARG A 75 -9.54 -11.08 18.88
C ARG A 75 -8.66 -10.02 19.55
N LEU A 76 -8.10 -9.09 18.78
CA LEU A 76 -7.30 -7.99 19.32
C LEU A 76 -8.13 -7.03 20.19
N PHE A 77 -9.42 -6.89 19.90
CA PHE A 77 -10.35 -6.06 20.66
C PHE A 77 -11.19 -6.83 21.68
N GLU A 78 -10.87 -8.08 21.95
CA GLU A 78 -11.57 -8.86 22.98
C GLU A 78 -11.55 -8.14 24.33
N GLY A 79 -12.72 -7.92 24.92
CA GLY A 79 -12.88 -7.16 26.16
C GLY A 79 -12.92 -5.64 26.00
N CYS A 80 -12.79 -5.10 24.80
CA CYS A 80 -12.96 -3.69 24.52
C CYS A 80 -14.39 -3.36 24.08
N GLU A 81 -14.89 -2.18 24.42
CA GLU A 81 -16.13 -1.65 23.84
C GLU A 81 -15.85 -1.16 22.43
N ILE A 82 -16.59 -1.67 21.44
CA ILE A 82 -16.46 -1.26 20.04
C ILE A 82 -17.74 -0.56 19.61
N ARG A 83 -17.60 0.64 19.05
CA ARG A 83 -18.69 1.41 18.44
C ARG A 83 -18.36 1.63 16.97
N THR A 84 -19.19 1.11 16.08
CA THR A 84 -19.09 1.28 14.62
C THR A 84 -20.08 2.32 14.11
N GLY A 85 -19.81 2.88 12.91
CA GLY A 85 -20.68 3.91 12.32
C GLY A 85 -20.62 5.25 13.05
N VAL A 86 -19.52 5.53 13.76
CA VAL A 86 -19.34 6.76 14.53
C VAL A 86 -18.18 7.55 13.94
N ASP A 87 -18.43 8.82 13.59
CA ASP A 87 -17.36 9.76 13.26
C ASP A 87 -16.90 10.46 14.56
N TYR A 88 -15.64 10.24 14.92
CA TYR A 88 -15.03 10.86 16.10
C TYR A 88 -15.06 12.39 16.01
N LEU A 89 -14.83 12.98 14.83
CA LEU A 89 -14.75 14.43 14.68
C LEU A 89 -16.10 15.13 14.90
N GLU A 90 -17.22 14.45 14.61
CA GLU A 90 -18.56 14.94 14.88
C GLU A 90 -18.92 14.88 16.39
N HIS A 91 -18.31 13.94 17.12
CA HIS A 91 -18.59 13.69 18.54
C HIS A 91 -17.38 13.93 19.46
N ARG A 92 -16.43 14.73 19.01
CA ARG A 92 -15.11 14.92 19.64
C ARG A 92 -15.19 15.21 21.13
N GLN A 93 -16.04 16.19 21.53
CA GLN A 93 -16.20 16.60 22.93
C GLN A 93 -16.68 15.46 23.83
N GLU A 94 -17.58 14.61 23.34
CA GLU A 94 -18.09 13.43 24.07
C GLU A 94 -16.95 12.47 24.39
N TYR A 95 -16.16 12.10 23.37
CA TYR A 95 -15.09 11.12 23.52
C TYR A 95 -13.88 11.65 24.28
N GLU A 96 -13.53 12.93 24.13
CA GLU A 96 -12.49 13.59 24.91
C GLU A 96 -12.82 13.63 26.40
N ASN A 97 -14.10 13.73 26.76
CA ASN A 97 -14.55 13.65 28.15
C ASN A 97 -14.62 12.22 28.71
N ALA A 98 -14.70 11.22 27.83
CA ALA A 98 -14.85 9.81 28.23
C ALA A 98 -13.51 9.07 28.41
N ALA A 99 -12.40 9.63 27.93
CA ALA A 99 -11.10 8.97 27.91
C ALA A 99 -9.95 9.87 28.34
N GLU A 100 -9.01 9.33 29.09
CA GLU A 100 -7.80 10.04 29.51
C GLU A 100 -6.82 10.26 28.34
N ARG A 101 -6.87 9.41 27.34
CA ARG A 101 -6.01 9.45 26.13
C ARG A 101 -6.80 9.03 24.91
N ILE A 102 -6.56 9.71 23.82
CA ILE A 102 -7.16 9.43 22.51
C ILE A 102 -6.03 9.13 21.52
N VAL A 103 -6.18 8.02 20.79
CA VAL A 103 -5.35 7.69 19.63
C VAL A 103 -6.23 7.83 18.40
N TYR A 104 -6.03 8.91 17.66
CA TYR A 104 -6.77 9.17 16.44
C TYR A 104 -5.99 8.62 15.24
N ALA A 105 -6.58 7.67 14.52
CA ALA A 105 -5.99 7.03 13.35
C ALA A 105 -6.57 7.53 12.01
N GLY A 106 -7.40 8.58 12.03
CA GLY A 106 -7.91 9.23 10.83
C GLY A 106 -6.90 10.22 10.21
N THR A 107 -7.36 11.00 9.22
CA THR A 107 -6.49 11.94 8.52
C THR A 107 -6.11 13.12 9.42
N ILE A 108 -4.83 13.50 9.42
CA ILE A 108 -4.32 14.57 10.29
C ILE A 108 -4.87 15.94 9.90
N ASP A 109 -5.06 16.21 8.62
CA ASP A 109 -5.68 17.44 8.13
C ASP A 109 -7.16 17.54 8.54
N GLY A 110 -7.90 16.43 8.50
CA GLY A 110 -9.26 16.33 9.04
C GLY A 110 -9.30 16.59 10.54
N TYR A 111 -8.34 16.04 11.31
CA TYR A 111 -8.25 16.30 12.76
C TYR A 111 -8.14 17.80 13.08
N PHE A 112 -7.43 18.56 12.26
CA PHE A 112 -7.30 20.02 12.39
C PHE A 112 -8.37 20.82 11.62
N GLY A 113 -9.44 20.15 11.14
CA GLY A 113 -10.55 20.83 10.44
C GLY A 113 -10.11 21.49 9.13
N TYR A 114 -9.08 20.94 8.49
CA TYR A 114 -8.49 21.44 7.23
C TYR A 114 -8.04 22.91 7.27
N GLN A 115 -7.78 23.46 8.46
CA GLN A 115 -7.41 24.88 8.63
C GLN A 115 -6.11 25.28 7.92
N PHE A 116 -5.25 24.30 7.60
CA PHE A 116 -3.99 24.49 6.87
C PHE A 116 -4.09 24.00 5.40
N GLY A 117 -5.29 23.68 4.92
CA GLY A 117 -5.54 23.05 3.63
C GLY A 117 -5.50 21.51 3.71
N ASN A 118 -5.79 20.86 2.59
CA ASN A 118 -5.73 19.41 2.48
C ASN A 118 -4.28 18.96 2.25
N LEU A 119 -3.92 17.81 2.82
CA LEU A 119 -2.70 17.10 2.44
C LEU A 119 -2.85 16.49 1.04
N GLU A 120 -1.74 16.30 0.37
CA GLU A 120 -1.71 15.59 -0.91
C GLU A 120 -1.66 14.08 -0.67
N TYR A 121 -2.57 13.35 -1.30
CA TYR A 121 -2.65 11.90 -1.27
C TYR A 121 -2.48 11.32 -2.66
N ARG A 122 -2.13 10.04 -2.71
CA ARG A 122 -2.33 9.20 -3.90
C ARG A 122 -3.48 8.25 -3.61
N SER A 123 -4.23 7.91 -4.65
CA SER A 123 -5.33 6.95 -4.55
C SER A 123 -5.14 5.85 -5.58
N LEU A 124 -5.93 4.80 -5.44
CA LEU A 124 -5.89 3.64 -6.33
C LEU A 124 -7.28 3.42 -6.93
N ARG A 125 -7.30 3.07 -8.21
CA ARG A 125 -8.47 2.57 -8.88
C ARG A 125 -8.25 1.10 -9.24
N PHE A 126 -9.20 0.27 -8.90
CA PHE A 126 -9.14 -1.16 -9.13
C PHE A 126 -10.09 -1.59 -10.24
N GLU A 127 -9.62 -2.45 -11.13
CA GLU A 127 -10.43 -3.13 -12.15
C GLU A 127 -10.33 -4.63 -11.91
N THR A 128 -11.46 -5.22 -11.48
CA THR A 128 -11.54 -6.64 -11.14
C THR A 128 -12.28 -7.39 -12.23
N GLU A 129 -11.74 -8.54 -12.63
CA GLU A 129 -12.24 -9.39 -13.70
C GLU A 129 -12.18 -10.87 -13.31
N THR A 130 -13.23 -11.63 -13.65
CA THR A 130 -13.23 -13.09 -13.51
C THR A 130 -12.88 -13.73 -14.85
N LEU A 131 -11.85 -14.56 -14.86
CA LEU A 131 -11.35 -15.25 -16.05
C LEU A 131 -11.73 -16.74 -16.03
N ASN A 132 -12.01 -17.29 -17.22
CA ASN A 132 -12.28 -18.73 -17.43
C ASN A 132 -10.96 -19.50 -17.60
N THR A 133 -10.07 -19.36 -16.64
CA THR A 133 -8.82 -20.14 -16.53
C THR A 133 -8.55 -20.38 -15.06
N ASP A 134 -7.92 -21.48 -14.75
CA ASP A 134 -7.55 -21.85 -13.38
C ASP A 134 -6.29 -21.12 -12.90
N ASN A 135 -5.49 -20.59 -13.84
CA ASN A 135 -4.25 -19.87 -13.53
C ASN A 135 -3.96 -18.83 -14.61
N TYR A 136 -3.76 -17.58 -14.20
CA TYR A 136 -3.46 -16.46 -15.09
C TYR A 136 -1.96 -16.13 -15.10
N GLN A 137 -1.37 -15.95 -13.92
CA GLN A 137 0.02 -15.49 -13.78
C GLN A 137 0.91 -16.38 -12.88
N GLY A 138 0.32 -17.38 -12.22
CA GLY A 138 1.06 -18.37 -11.42
C GLY A 138 1.52 -17.91 -10.05
N VAL A 139 1.30 -16.63 -9.71
CA VAL A 139 1.67 -16.01 -8.44
C VAL A 139 0.62 -15.00 -8.02
N ALA A 140 0.56 -14.68 -6.72
CA ALA A 140 -0.44 -13.75 -6.19
C ALA A 140 -0.30 -12.33 -6.76
N VAL A 141 0.91 -11.82 -6.96
CA VAL A 141 1.15 -10.45 -7.42
C VAL A 141 2.28 -10.39 -8.43
N VAL A 142 2.03 -9.72 -9.56
CA VAL A 142 3.06 -9.32 -10.53
C VAL A 142 3.08 -7.81 -10.64
N ASN A 143 4.24 -7.18 -10.43
CA ASN A 143 4.45 -5.76 -10.63
C ASN A 143 4.94 -5.48 -12.06
N TYR A 144 4.38 -4.44 -12.68
CA TYR A 144 4.72 -3.96 -14.02
C TYR A 144 5.61 -2.73 -13.89
N THR A 145 6.88 -2.87 -14.19
CA THR A 145 7.90 -1.85 -13.94
C THR A 145 8.12 -0.89 -15.11
N ASP A 146 7.62 -1.24 -16.30
CA ASP A 146 7.66 -0.38 -17.48
C ASP A 146 6.71 0.82 -17.36
N ARG A 147 6.88 1.84 -18.21
CA ARG A 147 6.04 3.06 -18.24
C ARG A 147 4.82 2.91 -19.14
N GLU A 148 4.87 2.02 -20.11
CA GLU A 148 3.85 1.84 -21.15
C GLU A 148 2.60 1.16 -20.57
N THR A 149 2.77 0.25 -19.62
CA THR A 149 1.67 -0.39 -18.92
C THR A 149 1.02 0.57 -17.93
N PRO A 150 -0.29 0.87 -18.07
CA PRO A 150 -0.93 1.95 -17.29
C PRO A 150 -1.22 1.59 -15.82
N PHE A 151 -1.13 0.31 -15.44
CA PHE A 151 -1.31 -0.17 -14.08
C PHE A 151 0.04 -0.55 -13.45
N THR A 152 0.10 -0.56 -12.13
CA THR A 152 1.31 -0.90 -11.38
C THR A 152 1.45 -2.37 -11.11
N ARG A 153 0.30 -3.08 -10.95
CA ARG A 153 0.32 -4.53 -10.67
C ARG A 153 -0.97 -5.22 -11.11
N ILE A 154 -0.84 -6.54 -11.25
CA ILE A 154 -1.99 -7.45 -11.30
C ILE A 154 -1.93 -8.34 -10.06
N ILE A 155 -3.08 -8.46 -9.38
CA ILE A 155 -3.29 -9.35 -8.25
C ILE A 155 -4.14 -10.51 -8.74
N GLU A 156 -3.68 -11.75 -8.57
CA GLU A 156 -4.47 -12.97 -8.77
C GLU A 156 -4.81 -13.57 -7.40
N HIS A 157 -6.03 -13.32 -6.94
CA HIS A 157 -6.41 -13.47 -5.54
C HIS A 157 -6.29 -14.89 -4.99
N LYS A 158 -6.61 -15.92 -5.80
CA LYS A 158 -6.60 -17.32 -5.34
C LYS A 158 -5.25 -17.77 -4.78
N HIS A 159 -4.14 -17.20 -5.26
CA HIS A 159 -2.80 -17.62 -4.84
C HIS A 159 -2.46 -17.21 -3.39
N PHE A 160 -3.15 -16.25 -2.80
CA PHE A 160 -2.98 -15.92 -1.38
C PHE A 160 -3.46 -17.04 -0.46
N GLU A 161 -4.43 -17.85 -0.91
CA GLU A 161 -5.05 -18.93 -0.14
C GLU A 161 -4.75 -20.31 -0.74
N PHE A 162 -3.85 -20.39 -1.70
CA PHE A 162 -3.52 -21.63 -2.45
C PHE A 162 -4.75 -22.27 -3.08
N GLY A 163 -5.68 -21.44 -3.57
CA GLY A 163 -6.95 -21.86 -4.14
C GLY A 163 -6.79 -22.66 -5.44
N THR A 164 -7.68 -23.64 -5.62
CA THR A 164 -7.68 -24.57 -6.77
C THR A 164 -8.92 -24.44 -7.66
N GLN A 165 -9.63 -23.32 -7.58
CA GLN A 165 -10.84 -23.07 -8.36
C GLN A 165 -10.56 -23.09 -9.86
N GLU A 166 -11.49 -23.59 -10.68
CA GLU A 166 -11.40 -23.66 -12.14
C GLU A 166 -11.37 -22.27 -12.81
N LYS A 167 -11.86 -21.24 -12.11
CA LYS A 167 -11.80 -19.85 -12.56
C LYS A 167 -10.92 -19.05 -11.63
N THR A 168 -10.33 -17.97 -12.16
CA THR A 168 -9.55 -17.06 -11.35
C THR A 168 -10.10 -15.64 -11.41
N VAL A 169 -9.88 -14.88 -10.33
CA VAL A 169 -10.17 -13.45 -10.25
C VAL A 169 -8.87 -12.70 -10.25
N ILE A 170 -8.75 -11.76 -11.16
CA ILE A 170 -7.62 -10.82 -11.20
C ILE A 170 -8.10 -9.40 -10.92
N THR A 171 -7.22 -8.60 -10.31
CA THR A 171 -7.44 -7.17 -10.10
C THR A 171 -6.24 -6.39 -10.63
N ARG A 172 -6.48 -5.43 -11.53
CA ARG A 172 -5.48 -4.46 -11.98
C ARG A 172 -5.54 -3.22 -11.11
N GLU A 173 -4.39 -2.77 -10.63
CA GLU A 173 -4.25 -1.61 -9.74
C GLU A 173 -3.69 -0.41 -10.50
N TYR A 174 -4.49 0.65 -10.62
CA TYR A 174 -4.13 1.89 -11.29
C TYR A 174 -3.88 3.00 -10.27
N PRO A 175 -2.69 3.58 -10.20
CA PRO A 175 -2.45 4.76 -9.38
C PRO A 175 -3.12 5.98 -10.00
N VAL A 176 -3.85 6.72 -9.19
CA VAL A 176 -4.57 7.92 -9.63
C VAL A 176 -4.30 9.10 -8.69
N ASN A 177 -4.48 10.31 -9.20
CA ASN A 177 -4.40 11.50 -8.38
C ASN A 177 -5.63 11.56 -7.48
N TRP A 178 -5.39 11.71 -6.20
CA TRP A 178 -6.44 11.94 -5.22
C TRP A 178 -7.10 13.31 -5.43
N LYS A 179 -8.38 13.39 -5.14
CA LYS A 179 -9.16 14.63 -5.07
C LYS A 179 -10.05 14.58 -3.82
N PRO A 180 -10.40 15.74 -3.23
CA PRO A 180 -11.34 15.77 -2.12
C PRO A 180 -12.63 14.99 -2.42
N GLY A 181 -13.02 14.13 -1.48
CA GLY A 181 -14.16 13.22 -1.62
C GLY A 181 -13.83 11.83 -2.19
N MET A 182 -12.58 11.56 -2.56
CA MET A 182 -12.08 10.22 -2.88
C MET A 182 -11.45 9.58 -1.64
N GLU A 183 -11.46 8.26 -1.58
CA GLU A 183 -10.62 7.50 -0.64
C GLU A 183 -9.14 7.75 -0.99
N PRO A 184 -8.28 8.05 0.01
CA PRO A 184 -6.85 8.26 -0.19
C PRO A 184 -6.07 6.97 -0.43
#